data_e88953b4dd2a2e24140b4452e8f36588
#
_entry.id   e88953b4dd2a2e24140b4452e8f36588
#
_cell.length_a   1.000
_cell.length_b   1.000
_cell.length_c   1.000
_cell.angle_alpha   90.00
_cell.angle_beta   90.00
_cell.angle_gamma   90.00
#
_symmetry.space_group_name_H-M   'P 1'
#
loop_
_entity.id
_entity.type
_entity.pdbx_description
1 polymer ?
#
loop_
_entity_poly.entity_id
_entity_poly.type
_entity_poly.pdbx_seq_one_letter_code
_entity_poly.pdbx_strand_id
1 'polypeptide(L)'
;MPEGDNVFHTAATLREALAGRTLTRCDIRVPKFATVDLTGHPVDEVVSRGKHLFIRIGPASIHSHLKMDGSWRVFPRGRAPRPGYKIRILLEAGDIAAAGIDLGVLEILDREHDMDAVAHLGPDLLGPDWDASRAAANLTSDPHRPIAAALLDQRVMAGVGNVYCNELCFLVGRLPTSPVSTLPDPLRVAIKAREMLWANRLRWARSTTGNTRPNQQLWVYGRGGDPCRRCGTPIARADQSDVTGERVSYWCPSCQR
;
A
#
# COMPACT_ATOMS: atom_id res chain seq x y z
N MET A 1 2.55 -1.11 -8.75
CA MET A 1 2.93 -0.35 -7.52
C MET A 1 2.10 -0.86 -6.36
N PRO A 2 2.71 -1.36 -5.30
CA PRO A 2 2.01 -1.76 -4.09
C PRO A 2 1.37 -0.57 -3.38
N GLU A 3 0.09 -0.72 -2.98
CA GLU A 3 -0.66 0.24 -2.18
C GLU A 3 -1.23 -0.47 -0.95
N GLY A 4 -2.04 0.19 -0.14
CA GLY A 4 -2.52 -0.37 1.13
C GLY A 4 -3.19 -1.73 1.00
N ASP A 5 -3.98 -1.95 -0.07
CA ASP A 5 -4.64 -3.23 -0.38
C ASP A 5 -3.63 -4.36 -0.62
N ASN A 6 -2.55 -4.10 -1.36
CA ASN A 6 -1.50 -5.10 -1.61
C ASN A 6 -0.72 -5.43 -0.34
N VAL A 7 -0.43 -4.43 0.49
CA VAL A 7 0.29 -4.64 1.75
C VAL A 7 -0.58 -5.42 2.74
N PHE A 8 -1.87 -5.11 2.81
CA PHE A 8 -2.83 -5.87 3.62
C PHE A 8 -2.92 -7.33 3.17
N HIS A 9 -3.05 -7.57 1.86
CA HIS A 9 -3.05 -8.94 1.30
C HIS A 9 -1.77 -9.69 1.64
N THR A 10 -0.62 -9.02 1.49
CA THR A 10 0.70 -9.59 1.83
C THR A 10 0.77 -9.94 3.31
N ALA A 11 0.31 -9.05 4.20
CA ALA A 11 0.27 -9.30 5.63
C ALA A 11 -0.65 -10.49 5.98
N ALA A 12 -1.82 -10.60 5.33
CA ALA A 12 -2.73 -11.74 5.52
C ALA A 12 -2.09 -13.06 5.11
N THR A 13 -1.41 -13.10 3.94
CA THR A 13 -0.70 -14.30 3.46
C THR A 13 0.44 -14.71 4.39
N LEU A 14 1.23 -13.74 4.86
CA LEU A 14 2.32 -14.02 5.81
C LEU A 14 1.80 -14.45 7.18
N ARG A 15 0.70 -13.87 7.64
CA ARG A 15 0.05 -14.25 8.90
C ARG A 15 -0.43 -15.70 8.86
N GLU A 16 -1.12 -16.09 7.80
CA GLU A 16 -1.57 -17.47 7.60
C GLU A 16 -0.40 -18.47 7.58
N ALA A 17 0.71 -18.08 6.97
CA ALA A 17 1.87 -18.94 6.83
C ALA A 17 2.75 -19.03 8.09
N LEU A 18 2.90 -17.95 8.84
CA LEU A 18 3.92 -17.84 9.89
C LEU A 18 3.38 -17.65 11.30
N ALA A 19 2.20 -17.03 11.50
CA ALA A 19 1.73 -16.70 12.84
C ALA A 19 1.53 -17.96 13.70
N GLY A 20 1.97 -17.89 14.97
CA GLY A 20 1.96 -18.99 15.91
C GLY A 20 3.07 -20.02 15.72
N ARG A 21 3.89 -19.90 14.68
CA ARG A 21 5.02 -20.80 14.43
C ARG A 21 6.32 -20.24 14.99
N THR A 22 7.20 -21.12 15.47
CA THR A 22 8.55 -20.75 15.90
C THR A 22 9.50 -20.74 14.71
N LEU A 23 10.31 -19.67 14.58
CA LEU A 23 11.32 -19.59 13.53
C LEU A 23 12.43 -20.63 13.73
N THR A 24 12.71 -21.38 12.69
CA THR A 24 13.84 -22.33 12.61
C THR A 24 15.03 -21.73 11.87
N ARG A 25 14.82 -20.62 11.17
CA ARG A 25 15.87 -19.82 10.51
C ARG A 25 15.45 -18.37 10.37
N CYS A 26 16.39 -17.46 10.63
CA CYS A 26 16.29 -16.02 10.36
C CYS A 26 17.58 -15.57 9.67
N ASP A 27 17.51 -15.28 8.34
CA ASP A 27 18.66 -14.88 7.53
C ASP A 27 18.40 -13.47 6.97
N ILE A 28 18.98 -12.46 7.64
CA ILE A 28 18.81 -11.04 7.28
C ILE A 28 20.03 -10.58 6.50
N ARG A 29 19.83 -10.16 5.25
CA ARG A 29 20.90 -9.78 4.30
C ARG A 29 21.03 -8.27 4.13
N VAL A 30 20.61 -7.52 5.13
CA VAL A 30 20.86 -6.07 5.24
C VAL A 30 22.03 -5.86 6.20
N PRO A 31 23.15 -5.26 5.80
CA PRO A 31 24.37 -5.17 6.60
C PRO A 31 24.14 -4.66 8.04
N LYS A 32 23.30 -3.64 8.20
CA LYS A 32 22.96 -3.07 9.51
C LYS A 32 22.35 -4.08 10.50
N PHE A 33 21.70 -5.13 10.00
CA PHE A 33 20.95 -6.09 10.79
C PHE A 33 21.43 -7.54 10.61
N ALA A 34 22.55 -7.74 9.91
CA ALA A 34 23.02 -9.08 9.54
C ALA A 34 23.42 -9.97 10.74
N THR A 35 23.62 -9.37 11.90
CA THR A 35 23.95 -10.09 13.16
C THR A 35 22.71 -10.38 14.02
N VAL A 36 21.55 -9.86 13.63
CA VAL A 36 20.29 -10.12 14.36
C VAL A 36 19.80 -11.53 14.02
N ASP A 37 19.63 -12.36 15.03
CA ASP A 37 19.04 -13.69 14.91
C ASP A 37 17.78 -13.80 15.77
N LEU A 38 16.65 -14.08 15.12
CA LEU A 38 15.35 -14.29 15.75
C LEU A 38 14.94 -15.77 15.76
N THR A 39 15.89 -16.68 15.46
CA THR A 39 15.66 -18.13 15.51
C THR A 39 15.27 -18.53 16.92
N GLY A 40 14.30 -19.46 17.04
CA GLY A 40 13.79 -19.93 18.32
C GLY A 40 12.66 -19.09 18.90
N HIS A 41 12.38 -17.90 18.37
CA HIS A 41 11.23 -17.09 18.80
C HIS A 41 9.97 -17.39 17.97
N PRO A 42 8.77 -17.33 18.58
CA PRO A 42 7.51 -17.45 17.86
C PRO A 42 7.24 -16.19 17.04
N VAL A 43 6.60 -16.37 15.89
CA VAL A 43 5.98 -15.27 15.14
C VAL A 43 4.62 -15.00 15.80
N ASP A 44 4.54 -13.94 16.59
CA ASP A 44 3.33 -13.64 17.36
C ASP A 44 2.23 -13.02 16.50
N GLU A 45 2.63 -12.09 15.61
CA GLU A 45 1.67 -11.33 14.83
C GLU A 45 2.27 -10.84 13.52
N VAL A 46 1.42 -10.72 12.48
CA VAL A 46 1.75 -10.02 11.23
C VAL A 46 0.67 -9.01 10.93
N VAL A 47 1.03 -7.73 10.89
CA VAL A 47 0.10 -6.62 10.68
C VAL A 47 0.56 -5.68 9.57
N SER A 48 -0.40 -5.01 8.95
CA SER A 48 -0.15 -3.87 8.05
C SER A 48 -0.65 -2.58 8.68
N ARG A 49 0.03 -1.49 8.37
CA ARG A 49 -0.38 -0.13 8.70
C ARG A 49 -0.13 0.77 7.50
N GLY A 50 -1.19 1.18 6.80
CA GLY A 50 -1.08 1.87 5.52
C GLY A 50 -0.32 1.03 4.49
N LYS A 51 0.89 1.46 4.14
CA LYS A 51 1.78 0.73 3.20
C LYS A 51 2.96 0.04 3.89
N HIS A 52 2.97 -0.01 5.21
CA HIS A 52 3.99 -0.64 6.05
C HIS A 52 3.52 -2.01 6.52
N LEU A 53 4.45 -2.94 6.65
CA LEU A 53 4.21 -4.30 7.12
C LEU A 53 5.14 -4.58 8.30
N PHE A 54 4.58 -5.18 9.35
CA PHE A 54 5.28 -5.57 10.57
C PHE A 54 5.09 -7.06 10.81
N ILE A 55 6.19 -7.77 11.10
CA ILE A 55 6.19 -9.15 11.58
C ILE A 55 6.78 -9.13 12.98
N ARG A 56 5.95 -9.35 14.00
CA ARG A 56 6.34 -9.33 15.42
C ARG A 56 6.81 -10.69 15.86
N ILE A 57 8.04 -10.77 16.37
CA ILE A 57 8.74 -12.02 16.69
C ILE A 57 9.47 -11.83 18.02
N GLY A 58 8.95 -12.40 19.09
CA GLY A 58 9.51 -12.23 20.43
C GLY A 58 9.66 -10.73 20.79
N PRO A 59 10.87 -10.25 21.14
CA PRO A 59 11.10 -8.86 21.52
C PRO A 59 11.24 -7.91 20.32
N ALA A 60 11.31 -8.42 19.10
CA ALA A 60 11.58 -7.64 17.89
C ALA A 60 10.37 -7.58 16.94
N SER A 61 10.38 -6.57 16.09
CA SER A 61 9.46 -6.40 14.97
C SER A 61 10.24 -6.17 13.68
N ILE A 62 10.01 -7.00 12.67
CA ILE A 62 10.54 -6.78 11.33
C ILE A 62 9.60 -5.81 10.63
N HIS A 63 10.06 -4.58 10.44
CA HIS A 63 9.37 -3.55 9.68
C HIS A 63 9.82 -3.56 8.23
N SER A 64 8.89 -3.55 7.29
CA SER A 64 9.19 -3.46 5.86
C SER A 64 8.22 -2.57 5.10
N HIS A 65 8.74 -1.95 4.03
CA HIS A 65 7.96 -1.22 3.03
C HIS A 65 8.34 -1.71 1.63
N LEU A 66 7.36 -2.11 0.85
CA LEU A 66 7.58 -2.71 -0.46
C LEU A 66 8.13 -1.70 -1.50
N LYS A 67 7.79 -0.41 -1.38
CA LYS A 67 8.09 0.62 -2.39
C LYS A 67 7.55 0.20 -3.75
N MET A 68 8.38 0.26 -4.82
CA MET A 68 7.93 -0.04 -6.20
C MET A 68 8.08 -1.52 -6.56
N ASP A 69 9.19 -2.15 -6.17
CA ASP A 69 9.64 -3.45 -6.68
C ASP A 69 9.64 -4.54 -5.61
N GLY A 70 9.54 -4.14 -4.33
CA GLY A 70 9.59 -5.06 -3.20
C GLY A 70 8.39 -6.00 -3.16
N SER A 71 8.64 -7.20 -2.68
CA SER A 71 7.61 -8.21 -2.46
C SER A 71 7.97 -9.18 -1.34
N TRP A 72 6.95 -9.75 -0.72
CA TRP A 72 7.09 -10.94 0.11
C TRP A 72 6.54 -12.16 -0.63
N ARG A 73 7.22 -13.29 -0.50
CA ARG A 73 6.78 -14.58 -1.07
C ARG A 73 6.84 -15.67 -0.02
N VAL A 74 5.78 -16.46 0.05
CA VAL A 74 5.69 -17.69 0.84
C VAL A 74 5.86 -18.89 -0.08
N PHE A 75 6.64 -19.89 0.36
CA PHE A 75 6.94 -21.08 -0.43
C PHE A 75 7.35 -22.24 0.51
N PRO A 76 7.33 -23.51 0.03
CA PRO A 76 7.85 -24.64 0.79
C PRO A 76 9.34 -24.47 1.08
N ARG A 77 9.77 -24.84 2.31
CA ARG A 77 11.17 -24.80 2.72
C ARG A 77 12.07 -25.50 1.69
N GLY A 78 13.24 -24.91 1.43
CA GLY A 78 14.20 -25.41 0.43
C GLY A 78 13.93 -25.01 -1.01
N ARG A 79 12.82 -24.28 -1.29
CA ARG A 79 12.47 -23.78 -2.64
C ARG A 79 12.59 -22.27 -2.76
N ALA A 80 13.67 -21.68 -2.26
CA ALA A 80 13.88 -20.25 -2.29
C ALA A 80 13.80 -19.65 -3.70
N PRO A 81 13.16 -18.47 -3.87
CA PRO A 81 13.07 -17.77 -5.13
C PRO A 81 14.44 -17.44 -5.72
N ARG A 82 14.51 -17.37 -7.04
CA ARG A 82 15.69 -16.91 -7.77
C ARG A 82 15.39 -15.58 -8.47
N PRO A 83 16.40 -14.68 -8.60
CA PRO A 83 17.80 -14.81 -8.16
C PRO A 83 17.95 -14.54 -6.66
N GLY A 84 18.80 -15.31 -5.99
CA GLY A 84 18.97 -15.26 -4.53
C GLY A 84 19.54 -13.94 -3.99
N TYR A 85 20.28 -13.17 -4.80
CA TYR A 85 20.85 -11.86 -4.39
C TYR A 85 19.78 -10.79 -4.14
N LYS A 86 18.57 -10.96 -4.65
CA LYS A 86 17.43 -10.07 -4.40
C LYS A 86 16.77 -10.29 -3.04
N ILE A 87 17.02 -11.43 -2.42
CA ILE A 87 16.48 -11.75 -1.10
C ILE A 87 17.17 -10.86 -0.06
N ARG A 88 16.39 -10.04 0.64
CA ARG A 88 16.84 -9.16 1.72
C ARG A 88 16.68 -9.82 3.09
N ILE A 89 15.73 -10.74 3.20
CA ILE A 89 15.46 -11.52 4.41
C ILE A 89 14.80 -12.85 4.02
N LEU A 90 15.18 -13.92 4.72
CA LEU A 90 14.58 -15.26 4.62
C LEU A 90 14.23 -15.75 6.01
N LEU A 91 12.96 -16.08 6.21
CA LEU A 91 12.42 -16.66 7.44
C LEU A 91 11.95 -18.07 7.12
N GLU A 92 12.28 -19.05 7.99
CA GLU A 92 11.76 -20.43 7.90
C GLU A 92 11.09 -20.82 9.22
N ALA A 93 9.93 -21.46 9.12
CA ALA A 93 9.16 -21.97 10.25
C ALA A 93 8.54 -23.34 9.87
N GLY A 94 9.09 -24.42 10.41
CA GLY A 94 8.68 -25.77 10.04
C GLY A 94 8.98 -26.09 8.57
N ASP A 95 7.95 -26.39 7.82
CA ASP A 95 7.96 -26.75 6.40
C ASP A 95 7.77 -25.53 5.44
N ILE A 96 7.52 -24.35 5.99
CA ILE A 96 7.25 -23.12 5.25
C ILE A 96 8.45 -22.16 5.35
N ALA A 97 8.65 -21.40 4.28
CA ALA A 97 9.57 -20.28 4.25
C ALA A 97 8.90 -19.03 3.66
N ALA A 98 9.36 -17.86 4.11
CA ALA A 98 8.97 -16.57 3.57
C ALA A 98 10.21 -15.74 3.24
N ALA A 99 10.25 -15.13 2.04
CA ALA A 99 11.34 -14.26 1.63
C ALA A 99 10.84 -12.85 1.30
N GLY A 100 11.51 -11.86 1.89
CA GLY A 100 11.41 -10.46 1.49
C GLY A 100 12.42 -10.17 0.38
N ILE A 101 11.92 -9.78 -0.80
CA ILE A 101 12.67 -9.62 -2.04
C ILE A 101 12.62 -8.15 -2.45
N ASP A 102 13.75 -7.56 -2.80
CA ASP A 102 13.90 -6.16 -3.25
C ASP A 102 13.15 -5.15 -2.35
N LEU A 103 13.04 -5.43 -1.04
CA LEU A 103 12.35 -4.55 -0.10
C LEU A 103 13.02 -3.18 -0.07
N GLY A 104 12.22 -2.11 -0.30
CA GLY A 104 12.73 -0.74 -0.30
C GLY A 104 13.06 -0.22 1.11
N VAL A 105 12.41 -0.78 2.14
CA VAL A 105 12.74 -0.60 3.55
C VAL A 105 12.71 -1.97 4.22
N LEU A 106 13.72 -2.26 5.03
CA LEU A 106 13.77 -3.38 5.95
C LEU A 106 14.51 -2.93 7.20
N GLU A 107 13.82 -2.95 8.33
CA GLU A 107 14.34 -2.55 9.64
C GLU A 107 13.95 -3.58 10.69
N ILE A 108 14.78 -3.71 11.71
CA ILE A 108 14.45 -4.46 12.92
C ILE A 108 14.26 -3.43 14.03
N LEU A 109 13.07 -3.41 14.59
CA LEU A 109 12.63 -2.48 15.60
C LEU A 109 12.39 -3.24 16.92
N ASP A 110 12.46 -2.51 18.03
CA ASP A 110 11.91 -2.97 19.29
C ASP A 110 10.39 -3.11 19.14
N ARG A 111 9.84 -4.25 19.58
CA ARG A 111 8.42 -4.54 19.44
C ARG A 111 7.52 -3.56 20.20
N GLU A 112 7.97 -3.06 21.36
CA GLU A 112 7.19 -2.14 22.19
C GLU A 112 7.07 -0.77 21.54
N HIS A 113 8.02 -0.42 20.64
CA HIS A 113 8.12 0.87 19.98
C HIS A 113 7.96 0.78 18.45
N ASP A 114 7.55 -0.38 17.89
CA ASP A 114 7.50 -0.57 16.43
C ASP A 114 6.51 0.38 15.74
N MET A 115 5.43 0.78 16.43
CA MET A 115 4.44 1.70 15.89
C MET A 115 4.92 3.15 15.80
N ASP A 116 6.01 3.53 16.50
CA ASP A 116 6.60 4.88 16.41
C ASP A 116 7.08 5.18 14.98
N ALA A 117 7.53 4.15 14.26
CA ALA A 117 7.95 4.27 12.86
C ALA A 117 6.81 4.78 11.94
N VAL A 118 5.57 4.61 12.34
CA VAL A 118 4.36 4.96 11.58
C VAL A 118 3.40 5.89 12.34
N ALA A 119 3.84 6.49 13.45
CA ALA A 119 3.04 7.39 14.28
C ALA A 119 2.57 8.64 13.51
N HIS A 120 3.30 9.04 12.49
CA HIS A 120 2.98 10.17 11.63
C HIS A 120 1.81 9.92 10.66
N LEU A 121 1.37 8.67 10.48
CA LEU A 121 0.30 8.33 9.54
C LEU A 121 -1.08 8.78 10.05
N GLY A 122 -1.90 9.23 9.10
CA GLY A 122 -3.32 9.46 9.33
C GLY A 122 -4.10 8.15 9.54
N PRO A 123 -5.44 8.23 9.65
CA PRO A 123 -6.29 7.05 9.77
C PRO A 123 -6.00 6.02 8.68
N ASP A 124 -5.79 4.76 9.05
CA ASP A 124 -5.54 3.70 8.08
C ASP A 124 -6.83 3.20 7.45
N LEU A 125 -6.91 3.29 6.13
CA LEU A 125 -8.07 2.85 5.34
C LEU A 125 -8.45 1.37 5.56
N LEU A 126 -7.51 0.54 6.00
CA LEU A 126 -7.74 -0.88 6.26
C LEU A 126 -7.49 -1.26 7.74
N GLY A 127 -7.11 -0.28 8.56
CA GLY A 127 -6.83 -0.47 9.98
C GLY A 127 -8.08 -0.36 10.86
N PRO A 128 -7.95 -0.77 12.13
CA PRO A 128 -9.01 -0.66 13.13
C PRO A 128 -9.25 0.79 13.59
N ASP A 129 -8.29 1.69 13.39
CA ASP A 129 -8.34 3.11 13.74
C ASP A 129 -8.94 3.98 12.64
N TRP A 130 -9.61 3.39 11.66
CA TRP A 130 -10.25 4.15 10.60
C TRP A 130 -11.30 5.12 11.14
N ASP A 131 -11.11 6.38 10.80
CA ASP A 131 -12.02 7.47 11.10
C ASP A 131 -12.21 8.35 9.85
N ALA A 132 -13.39 8.26 9.24
CA ALA A 132 -13.70 8.98 8.03
C ALA A 132 -13.76 10.50 8.24
N SER A 133 -14.26 10.93 9.42
CA SER A 133 -14.36 12.35 9.75
C SER A 133 -12.99 12.98 9.94
N ARG A 134 -12.09 12.27 10.63
CA ARG A 134 -10.69 12.69 10.80
C ARG A 134 -9.95 12.73 9.45
N ALA A 135 -10.14 11.71 8.59
CA ALA A 135 -9.56 11.70 7.27
C ALA A 135 -10.04 12.85 6.40
N ALA A 136 -11.34 13.18 6.45
CA ALA A 136 -11.92 14.34 5.76
C ALA A 136 -11.40 15.68 6.28
N ALA A 137 -11.27 15.83 7.60
CA ALA A 137 -10.68 17.03 8.22
C ALA A 137 -9.21 17.19 7.81
N ASN A 138 -8.42 16.11 7.85
CA ASN A 138 -7.04 16.14 7.36
C ASN A 138 -6.96 16.50 5.86
N LEU A 139 -7.87 15.96 5.04
CA LEU A 139 -7.94 16.24 3.60
C LEU A 139 -8.17 17.74 3.34
N THR A 140 -9.02 18.39 4.13
CA THR A 140 -9.39 19.80 3.97
C THR A 140 -8.51 20.78 4.75
N SER A 141 -7.50 20.32 5.45
CA SER A 141 -6.62 21.17 6.27
C SER A 141 -5.85 22.21 5.43
N ASP A 142 -5.58 21.92 4.16
CA ASP A 142 -5.07 22.88 3.17
C ASP A 142 -5.99 22.91 1.96
N PRO A 143 -6.96 23.84 1.90
CA PRO A 143 -7.96 23.90 0.84
C PRO A 143 -7.40 24.26 -0.54
N HIS A 144 -6.22 24.84 -0.60
CA HIS A 144 -5.56 25.25 -1.87
C HIS A 144 -4.66 24.15 -2.45
N ARG A 145 -4.34 23.14 -1.66
CA ARG A 145 -3.50 22.03 -2.10
C ARG A 145 -4.18 21.24 -3.23
N PRO A 146 -3.43 20.77 -4.26
CA PRO A 146 -3.97 19.87 -5.28
C PRO A 146 -4.54 18.59 -4.65
N ILE A 147 -5.70 18.14 -5.13
CA ILE A 147 -6.38 16.93 -4.63
C ILE A 147 -5.45 15.72 -4.66
N ALA A 148 -4.72 15.52 -5.75
CA ALA A 148 -3.78 14.40 -5.85
C ALA A 148 -2.67 14.45 -4.78
N ALA A 149 -2.11 15.64 -4.54
CA ALA A 149 -1.09 15.81 -3.51
C ALA A 149 -1.63 15.53 -2.10
N ALA A 150 -2.87 15.94 -1.81
CA ALA A 150 -3.53 15.64 -0.55
C ALA A 150 -3.86 14.15 -0.39
N LEU A 151 -4.40 13.49 -1.42
CA LEU A 151 -4.73 12.06 -1.40
C LEU A 151 -3.49 11.16 -1.28
N LEU A 152 -2.35 11.59 -1.79
CA LEU A 152 -1.10 10.83 -1.73
C LEU A 152 -0.34 11.00 -0.41
N ASP A 153 -0.68 12.03 0.37
CA ASP A 153 -0.10 12.28 1.67
C ASP A 153 -0.65 11.28 2.71
N GLN A 154 0.21 10.39 3.16
CA GLN A 154 -0.16 9.34 4.11
C GLN A 154 -0.56 9.87 5.50
N ARG A 155 -0.30 11.16 5.79
CA ARG A 155 -0.75 11.86 7.01
C ARG A 155 -2.24 12.23 6.92
N VAL A 156 -2.77 12.39 5.71
CA VAL A 156 -4.20 12.64 5.48
C VAL A 156 -5.00 11.38 5.74
N MET A 157 -4.68 10.30 5.03
CA MET A 157 -5.19 8.95 5.23
C MET A 157 -4.17 7.93 4.69
N ALA A 158 -3.90 6.89 5.45
CA ALA A 158 -2.87 5.93 5.09
C ALA A 158 -3.41 4.83 4.16
N GLY A 159 -2.62 4.51 3.12
CA GLY A 159 -2.91 3.41 2.19
C GLY A 159 -3.11 3.84 0.73
N VAL A 160 -3.59 5.05 0.44
CA VAL A 160 -3.76 5.55 -0.94
C VAL A 160 -2.41 5.69 -1.63
N GLY A 161 -2.30 5.14 -2.82
CA GLY A 161 -1.19 5.37 -3.74
C GLY A 161 -1.66 5.95 -5.07
N ASN A 162 -0.78 5.93 -6.08
CA ASN A 162 -1.05 6.63 -7.34
C ASN A 162 -2.22 6.03 -8.13
N VAL A 163 -2.44 4.72 -8.06
CA VAL A 163 -3.58 4.09 -8.72
C VAL A 163 -4.87 4.61 -8.11
N TYR A 164 -5.05 4.43 -6.78
CA TYR A 164 -6.28 4.87 -6.11
C TYR A 164 -6.46 6.39 -6.17
N CYS A 165 -5.40 7.19 -6.13
CA CYS A 165 -5.47 8.63 -6.29
C CYS A 165 -6.15 9.02 -7.61
N ASN A 166 -5.67 8.49 -8.75
CA ASN A 166 -6.25 8.79 -10.06
C ASN A 166 -7.70 8.28 -10.19
N GLU A 167 -7.96 7.07 -9.70
CA GLU A 167 -9.29 6.46 -9.74
C GLU A 167 -10.30 7.24 -8.87
N LEU A 168 -9.89 7.70 -7.68
CA LEU A 168 -10.71 8.55 -6.81
C LEU A 168 -11.03 9.89 -7.47
N CYS A 169 -10.02 10.59 -8.03
CA CYS A 169 -10.23 11.84 -8.76
C CYS A 169 -11.26 11.65 -9.90
N PHE A 170 -11.19 10.54 -10.63
CA PHE A 170 -12.18 10.22 -11.66
C PHE A 170 -13.58 10.00 -11.10
N LEU A 171 -13.69 9.23 -10.00
CA LEU A 171 -15.00 8.91 -9.41
C LEU A 171 -15.70 10.12 -8.82
N VAL A 172 -14.93 11.08 -8.26
CA VAL A 172 -15.47 12.33 -7.72
C VAL A 172 -15.59 13.44 -8.76
N GLY A 173 -15.17 13.20 -10.01
CA GLY A 173 -15.31 14.13 -11.14
C GLY A 173 -14.42 15.37 -11.04
N ARG A 174 -13.27 15.28 -10.36
CA ARG A 174 -12.31 16.38 -10.21
C ARG A 174 -10.97 16.05 -10.84
N LEU A 175 -10.31 17.06 -11.41
CA LEU A 175 -8.94 16.91 -11.90
C LEU A 175 -7.99 16.63 -10.73
N PRO A 176 -6.93 15.82 -10.92
CA PRO A 176 -5.89 15.61 -9.89
C PRO A 176 -5.25 16.92 -9.40
N THR A 177 -5.18 17.92 -10.27
CA THR A 177 -4.58 19.24 -10.02
C THR A 177 -5.56 20.26 -9.42
N SER A 178 -6.86 19.97 -9.39
CA SER A 178 -7.85 20.87 -8.79
C SER A 178 -7.59 21.05 -7.30
N PRO A 179 -7.83 22.25 -6.74
CA PRO A 179 -7.72 22.50 -5.32
C PRO A 179 -8.70 21.63 -4.50
N VAL A 180 -8.29 21.23 -3.30
CA VAL A 180 -9.14 20.47 -2.36
C VAL A 180 -10.47 21.19 -2.08
N SER A 181 -10.47 22.53 -2.05
CA SER A 181 -11.68 23.35 -1.86
C SER A 181 -12.77 23.11 -2.93
N THR A 182 -12.42 22.52 -4.07
CA THR A 182 -13.40 22.19 -5.12
C THR A 182 -14.13 20.86 -4.87
N LEU A 183 -13.73 20.08 -3.88
CA LEU A 183 -14.40 18.84 -3.53
C LEU A 183 -15.79 19.16 -2.91
N PRO A 184 -16.87 18.63 -3.50
CA PRO A 184 -18.21 18.92 -3.00
C PRO A 184 -18.51 18.26 -1.65
N ASP A 185 -17.87 17.12 -1.38
CA ASP A 185 -18.06 16.33 -0.17
C ASP A 185 -16.77 15.57 0.18
N PRO A 186 -15.87 16.17 0.95
CA PRO A 186 -14.62 15.53 1.39
C PRO A 186 -14.83 14.26 2.22
N LEU A 187 -15.90 14.19 3.02
CA LEU A 187 -16.23 13.00 3.81
C LEU A 187 -16.55 11.82 2.90
N ARG A 188 -17.32 12.05 1.84
CA ARG A 188 -17.64 11.03 0.86
C ARG A 188 -16.38 10.55 0.09
N VAL A 189 -15.41 11.44 -0.15
CA VAL A 189 -14.11 11.06 -0.74
C VAL A 189 -13.36 10.08 0.17
N ALA A 190 -13.27 10.38 1.46
CA ALA A 190 -12.61 9.51 2.45
C ALA A 190 -13.32 8.14 2.55
N ILE A 191 -14.66 8.14 2.63
CA ILE A 191 -15.47 6.91 2.64
C ILE A 191 -15.22 6.10 1.36
N LYS A 192 -15.23 6.75 0.19
CA LYS A 192 -15.01 6.08 -1.10
C LYS A 192 -13.60 5.48 -1.20
N ALA A 193 -12.59 6.15 -0.70
CA ALA A 193 -11.23 5.63 -0.62
C ALA A 193 -11.18 4.31 0.17
N ARG A 194 -11.82 4.29 1.35
CA ARG A 194 -11.93 3.06 2.16
C ARG A 194 -12.68 1.95 1.42
N GLU A 195 -13.85 2.24 0.88
CA GLU A 195 -14.65 1.24 0.15
C GLU A 195 -13.82 0.57 -0.95
N MET A 196 -13.07 1.35 -1.72
CA MET A 196 -12.25 0.86 -2.82
C MET A 196 -11.11 -0.04 -2.34
N LEU A 197 -10.35 0.39 -1.33
CA LEU A 197 -9.28 -0.42 -0.77
C LEU A 197 -9.83 -1.68 -0.10
N TRP A 198 -10.91 -1.54 0.67
CA TRP A 198 -11.56 -2.66 1.36
C TRP A 198 -12.05 -3.74 0.40
N ALA A 199 -12.66 -3.35 -0.72
CA ALA A 199 -13.12 -4.28 -1.76
C ALA A 199 -11.97 -5.05 -2.43
N ASN A 200 -10.75 -4.50 -2.41
CA ASN A 200 -9.59 -5.07 -3.07
C ASN A 200 -8.58 -5.75 -2.11
N ARG A 201 -8.74 -5.59 -0.79
CA ARG A 201 -7.74 -5.98 0.23
C ARG A 201 -7.29 -7.46 0.22
N LEU A 202 -8.09 -8.35 -0.36
CA LEU A 202 -7.78 -9.78 -0.49
C LEU A 202 -7.80 -10.25 -1.96
N ARG A 203 -7.66 -9.32 -2.92
CA ARG A 203 -7.64 -9.65 -4.35
C ARG A 203 -6.22 -9.60 -4.90
N TRP A 204 -5.89 -10.55 -5.75
CA TRP A 204 -4.64 -10.53 -6.52
C TRP A 204 -4.61 -9.38 -7.53
N ALA A 205 -5.74 -9.15 -8.23
CA ALA A 205 -5.89 -8.10 -9.21
C ALA A 205 -6.88 -7.06 -8.71
N ARG A 206 -6.41 -5.83 -8.58
CA ARG A 206 -7.19 -4.67 -8.17
C ARG A 206 -8.26 -4.33 -9.21
N SER A 207 -9.48 -4.03 -8.76
CA SER A 207 -10.54 -3.50 -9.61
C SER A 207 -11.23 -2.31 -8.93
N THR A 208 -11.34 -1.20 -9.63
CA THR A 208 -12.08 0.01 -9.20
C THR A 208 -13.40 0.18 -9.95
N THR A 209 -13.54 -0.52 -11.07
CA THR A 209 -14.77 -0.56 -11.88
C THR A 209 -15.79 -1.59 -11.39
N GLY A 210 -15.36 -2.52 -10.53
CA GLY A 210 -16.12 -3.72 -10.17
C GLY A 210 -15.97 -4.87 -11.18
N ASN A 211 -15.42 -4.61 -12.38
CA ASN A 211 -15.17 -5.62 -13.39
C ASN A 211 -13.78 -6.23 -13.20
N THR A 212 -13.68 -7.55 -13.08
CA THR A 212 -12.41 -8.27 -12.87
C THR A 212 -11.78 -8.80 -14.15
N ARG A 213 -12.43 -8.63 -15.31
CA ARG A 213 -11.87 -9.07 -16.61
C ARG A 213 -10.59 -8.30 -16.92
N PRO A 214 -9.59 -8.93 -17.55
CA PRO A 214 -8.37 -8.26 -17.99
C PRO A 214 -8.66 -6.96 -18.74
N ASN A 215 -7.88 -5.93 -18.46
CA ASN A 215 -7.97 -4.59 -19.03
C ASN A 215 -9.31 -3.84 -18.79
N GLN A 216 -10.18 -4.35 -17.91
CA GLN A 216 -11.45 -3.68 -17.55
C GLN A 216 -11.52 -3.23 -16.09
N GLN A 217 -10.46 -3.46 -15.33
CA GLN A 217 -10.46 -3.26 -13.88
C GLN A 217 -10.39 -1.79 -13.44
N LEU A 218 -9.80 -0.90 -14.26
CA LEU A 218 -9.54 0.49 -13.89
C LEU A 218 -10.30 1.47 -14.79
N TRP A 219 -10.68 2.62 -14.23
CA TRP A 219 -11.36 3.69 -14.96
C TRP A 219 -10.41 4.48 -15.83
N VAL A 220 -9.33 5.00 -15.25
CA VAL A 220 -8.39 5.92 -15.92
C VAL A 220 -6.93 5.53 -15.79
N TYR A 221 -6.50 4.94 -14.65
CA TYR A 221 -5.09 4.68 -14.41
C TYR A 221 -4.51 3.69 -15.42
N GLY A 222 -3.37 4.08 -16.03
CA GLY A 222 -2.67 3.28 -17.04
C GLY A 222 -3.36 3.25 -18.41
N ARG A 223 -4.41 4.06 -18.62
CA ARG A 223 -5.24 4.04 -19.82
C ARG A 223 -5.12 5.31 -20.68
N GLY A 224 -3.96 5.98 -20.61
CA GLY A 224 -3.71 7.16 -21.45
C GLY A 224 -3.91 6.87 -22.93
N GLY A 225 -4.75 7.69 -23.62
CA GLY A 225 -5.14 7.51 -25.01
C GLY A 225 -6.35 6.59 -25.25
N ASP A 226 -6.68 5.71 -24.30
CA ASP A 226 -7.85 4.84 -24.41
C ASP A 226 -9.16 5.64 -24.27
N PRO A 227 -10.29 5.18 -24.86
CA PRO A 227 -11.59 5.79 -24.65
C PRO A 227 -12.04 5.66 -23.19
N CYS A 228 -12.54 6.75 -22.62
CA CYS A 228 -13.15 6.76 -21.29
C CYS A 228 -14.36 5.79 -21.23
N ARG A 229 -14.42 4.94 -20.21
CA ARG A 229 -15.52 3.97 -20.05
C ARG A 229 -16.87 4.60 -19.77
N ARG A 230 -16.92 5.90 -19.41
CA ARG A 230 -18.16 6.62 -19.11
C ARG A 230 -18.64 7.45 -20.30
N CYS A 231 -17.75 8.14 -21.03
CA CYS A 231 -18.15 9.10 -22.07
C CYS A 231 -17.45 8.93 -23.43
N GLY A 232 -16.50 7.98 -23.57
CA GLY A 232 -15.77 7.73 -24.80
C GLY A 232 -14.61 8.69 -25.09
N THR A 233 -14.48 9.84 -24.42
CA THR A 233 -13.38 10.77 -24.61
C THR A 233 -12.05 10.12 -24.29
N PRO A 234 -10.97 10.31 -25.08
CA PRO A 234 -9.65 9.77 -24.77
C PRO A 234 -9.15 10.22 -23.40
N ILE A 235 -8.63 9.28 -22.60
CA ILE A 235 -8.01 9.57 -21.31
C ILE A 235 -6.71 10.34 -21.54
N ALA A 236 -6.59 11.50 -20.90
CA ALA A 236 -5.38 12.29 -20.89
C ALA A 236 -4.38 11.72 -19.85
N ARG A 237 -3.09 11.96 -20.09
CA ARG A 237 -2.01 11.67 -19.16
C ARG A 237 -1.01 12.82 -19.13
N ALA A 238 -0.40 13.04 -17.98
CA ALA A 238 0.74 13.94 -17.82
C ALA A 238 1.66 13.42 -16.72
N ASP A 239 2.95 13.68 -16.90
CA ASP A 239 3.93 13.50 -15.86
C ASP A 239 3.80 14.69 -14.87
N GLN A 240 3.66 14.38 -13.59
CA GLN A 240 3.59 15.37 -12.51
C GLN A 240 4.77 15.16 -11.57
N SER A 241 5.53 16.23 -11.35
CA SER A 241 6.57 16.27 -10.35
C SER A 241 6.09 17.07 -9.14
N ASP A 242 6.11 16.49 -7.97
CA ASP A 242 5.82 17.15 -6.72
C ASP A 242 6.88 16.78 -5.66
N VAL A 243 6.75 17.29 -4.44
CA VAL A 243 7.65 17.00 -3.32
C VAL A 243 7.72 15.51 -2.95
N THR A 244 6.83 14.68 -3.48
CA THR A 244 6.77 13.23 -3.27
C THR A 244 7.36 12.42 -4.43
N GLY A 245 7.87 13.09 -5.48
CA GLY A 245 8.53 12.50 -6.65
C GLY A 245 7.73 12.61 -7.95
N GLU A 246 8.32 12.11 -9.04
CA GLU A 246 7.66 12.05 -10.35
C GLU A 246 6.57 10.99 -10.37
N ARG A 247 5.38 11.38 -10.84
CA ARG A 247 4.21 10.50 -10.95
C ARG A 247 3.46 10.78 -12.24
N VAL A 248 2.86 9.76 -12.80
CA VAL A 248 1.98 9.92 -13.96
C VAL A 248 0.54 10.05 -13.46
N SER A 249 -0.13 11.13 -13.88
CA SER A 249 -1.55 11.32 -13.66
C SER A 249 -2.35 10.97 -14.91
N TYR A 250 -3.54 10.41 -14.69
CA TYR A 250 -4.50 10.01 -15.72
C TYR A 250 -5.87 10.59 -15.38
N TRP A 251 -6.54 11.21 -16.36
CA TRP A 251 -7.87 11.77 -16.17
C TRP A 251 -8.68 11.80 -17.47
N CYS A 252 -10.00 11.83 -17.34
CA CYS A 252 -10.90 12.09 -18.48
C CYS A 252 -11.22 13.60 -18.57
N PRO A 253 -10.83 14.30 -19.64
CA PRO A 253 -11.07 15.74 -19.75
C PRO A 253 -12.56 16.14 -19.77
N SER A 254 -13.46 15.22 -20.15
CA SER A 254 -14.90 15.47 -20.17
C SER A 254 -15.59 15.16 -18.85
N CYS A 255 -15.11 14.14 -18.09
CA CYS A 255 -15.76 13.70 -16.86
C CYS A 255 -15.22 14.39 -15.61
N GLN A 256 -14.04 15.01 -15.69
CA GLN A 256 -13.34 15.64 -14.56
C GLN A 256 -13.11 17.11 -14.87
N ARG A 257 -13.47 17.98 -13.92
CA ARG A 257 -13.41 19.45 -14.08
C ARG A 257 -12.84 20.09 -12.82
#